data_c7d3c2f4c41505804d122965b1a13918
#
_entry.id   c7d3c2f4c41505804d122965b1a13918
#
_cell.length_a   1.000
_cell.length_b   1.000
_cell.length_c   1.000
_cell.angle_alpha   90.00
_cell.angle_beta   90.00
_cell.angle_gamma   90.00
#
_symmetry.space_group_name_H-M   'P 1'
#
loop_
_entity.id
_entity.type
_entity.pdbx_description
1 polymer ?
#
loop_
_entity_poly.entity_id
_entity_poly.type
_entity_poly.pdbx_seq_one_letter_code
_entity_poly.pdbx_strand_id
1 'polypeptide(L)'
;MTAINPTPAGEGKTTTTVGLGDGLNRIGKKAVICIREASLGPNFGMKGGAAGGGRAQVVPMEDMNLHFTGDFHAITAAHNLLAAMIDNHIYWGNALELDARRITWRRVMDMNDRAARHGGEPRRRGERISAPDGLRHHRGLRG
;
A
#
# COMPACT_ATOMS: atom_id res chain seq x y z
N MET A 1 -2.02 9.04 -14.54
CA MET A 1 -1.16 9.23 -15.74
C MET A 1 -1.58 8.24 -16.80
N THR A 2 -1.83 8.70 -18.02
CA THR A 2 -2.24 7.86 -19.16
C THR A 2 -1.61 8.38 -20.44
N ALA A 3 -1.58 7.56 -21.50
CA ALA A 3 -1.12 7.93 -22.82
C ALA A 3 -2.28 7.81 -23.83
N ILE A 4 -2.23 8.59 -24.91
CA ILE A 4 -3.27 8.60 -25.94
C ILE A 4 -3.20 7.32 -26.78
N ASN A 5 -2.00 6.99 -27.26
CA ASN A 5 -1.77 5.81 -28.11
C ASN A 5 -0.65 4.95 -27.51
N PRO A 6 -0.77 3.61 -27.53
CA PRO A 6 0.32 2.72 -27.16
C PRO A 6 1.43 2.73 -28.23
N THR A 7 2.67 2.61 -27.78
CA THR A 7 3.84 2.44 -28.67
C THR A 7 4.63 1.20 -28.26
N PRO A 8 5.37 0.55 -29.17
CA PRO A 8 6.18 -0.62 -28.85
C PRO A 8 7.25 -0.35 -27.78
N ALA A 9 7.82 0.85 -27.79
CA ALA A 9 8.86 1.27 -26.82
C ALA A 9 8.31 1.70 -25.46
N GLY A 10 6.99 1.82 -25.33
CA GLY A 10 6.34 2.41 -24.17
C GLY A 10 6.31 3.94 -24.22
N GLU A 11 5.42 4.57 -23.45
CA GLU A 11 5.16 6.00 -23.48
C GLU A 11 5.73 6.74 -22.26
N GLY A 12 6.52 6.06 -21.42
CA GLY A 12 7.13 6.65 -20.24
C GLY A 12 6.15 6.99 -19.10
N LYS A 13 4.98 6.38 -19.07
CA LYS A 13 3.95 6.64 -18.02
C LYS A 13 4.51 6.48 -16.61
N THR A 14 5.19 5.39 -16.34
CA THR A 14 5.77 5.09 -15.02
C THR A 14 6.87 6.10 -14.70
N THR A 15 7.80 6.32 -15.61
CA THR A 15 8.89 7.29 -15.44
C THR A 15 8.36 8.70 -15.14
N THR A 16 7.34 9.13 -15.88
CA THR A 16 6.71 10.44 -15.65
C THR A 16 5.98 10.48 -14.30
N THR A 17 5.32 9.39 -13.90
CA THR A 17 4.62 9.32 -12.60
C THR A 17 5.60 9.42 -11.43
N VAL A 18 6.69 8.69 -11.50
CA VAL A 18 7.75 8.72 -10.47
C VAL A 18 8.39 10.11 -10.42
N GLY A 19 8.82 10.64 -11.57
CA GLY A 19 9.44 11.95 -11.62
C GLY A 19 8.52 13.10 -11.17
N LEU A 20 7.23 13.01 -11.45
CA LEU A 20 6.24 13.98 -10.95
C LEU A 20 6.10 13.89 -9.42
N GLY A 21 6.01 12.68 -8.87
CA GLY A 21 5.93 12.48 -7.42
C GLY A 21 7.15 13.01 -6.70
N ASP A 22 8.34 12.72 -7.21
CA ASP A 22 9.59 13.24 -6.66
C ASP A 22 9.66 14.77 -6.75
N GLY A 23 9.28 15.33 -7.90
CA GLY A 23 9.24 16.78 -8.10
C GLY A 23 8.29 17.48 -7.14
N LEU A 24 7.10 16.92 -6.92
CA LEU A 24 6.12 17.45 -5.96
C LEU A 24 6.67 17.42 -4.54
N ASN A 25 7.27 16.32 -4.11
CA ASN A 25 7.87 16.22 -2.77
C ASN A 25 9.03 17.20 -2.60
N ARG A 26 9.86 17.40 -3.63
CA ARG A 26 10.97 18.36 -3.61
C ARG A 26 10.53 19.81 -3.41
N ILE A 27 9.37 20.20 -3.91
CA ILE A 27 8.79 21.54 -3.69
C ILE A 27 7.91 21.62 -2.44
N GLY A 28 8.01 20.64 -1.53
CA GLY A 28 7.32 20.62 -0.24
C GLY A 28 5.87 20.18 -0.29
N LYS A 29 5.40 19.61 -1.40
CA LYS A 29 4.07 18.99 -1.46
C LYS A 29 4.15 17.55 -0.98
N LYS A 30 3.15 17.10 -0.22
CA LYS A 30 3.05 15.71 0.22
C LYS A 30 2.42 14.88 -0.89
N ALA A 31 3.23 14.14 -1.63
CA ALA A 31 2.78 13.27 -2.72
C ALA A 31 3.16 11.82 -2.46
N VAL A 32 2.25 10.91 -2.75
CA VAL A 32 2.47 9.46 -2.74
C VAL A 32 2.36 8.94 -4.16
N ILE A 33 3.32 8.12 -4.57
CA ILE A 33 3.38 7.53 -5.89
C ILE A 33 2.70 6.17 -5.84
N CYS A 34 1.65 5.97 -6.66
CA CYS A 34 0.97 4.69 -6.80
C CYS A 34 1.18 4.19 -8.24
N ILE A 35 1.91 3.11 -8.38
CA ILE A 35 2.16 2.44 -9.65
C ILE A 35 1.62 1.02 -9.61
N ARG A 36 1.28 0.50 -10.78
CA ARG A 36 0.82 -0.88 -10.89
C ARG A 36 2.00 -1.85 -10.97
N GLU A 37 1.79 -3.04 -10.46
CA GLU A 37 2.75 -4.13 -10.57
C GLU A 37 2.68 -4.78 -11.95
N ALA A 38 3.85 -5.03 -12.55
CA ALA A 38 3.92 -5.77 -13.79
C ALA A 38 3.65 -7.26 -13.57
N SER A 39 2.90 -7.86 -14.51
CA SER A 39 2.83 -9.31 -14.62
C SER A 39 4.00 -9.81 -15.49
N LEU A 40 3.80 -10.69 -16.44
CA LEU A 40 4.86 -11.23 -17.30
C LEU A 40 5.42 -10.24 -18.35
N GLY A 41 4.84 -9.03 -18.42
CA GLY A 41 5.06 -8.08 -19.51
C GLY A 41 6.49 -7.67 -19.82
N PRO A 42 7.35 -7.35 -18.83
CA PRO A 42 8.70 -6.87 -19.13
C PRO A 42 9.60 -7.90 -19.82
N ASN A 43 9.42 -9.20 -19.54
CA ASN A 43 10.29 -10.26 -20.04
C ASN A 43 9.65 -11.14 -21.13
N PHE A 44 8.33 -11.22 -21.15
CA PHE A 44 7.58 -12.06 -22.09
C PHE A 44 6.56 -11.29 -22.92
N GLY A 45 6.82 -10.02 -23.18
CA GLY A 45 5.91 -9.19 -23.96
C GLY A 45 6.53 -7.84 -24.31
N MET A 46 5.76 -7.05 -25.06
CA MET A 46 6.17 -5.72 -25.52
C MET A 46 5.75 -4.61 -24.54
N LYS A 47 5.72 -4.88 -23.24
CA LYS A 47 5.38 -3.90 -22.24
C LYS A 47 6.64 -3.35 -21.56
N GLY A 48 6.66 -2.05 -21.26
CA GLY A 48 7.73 -1.43 -20.50
C GLY A 48 7.80 -1.93 -19.04
N GLY A 49 8.96 -1.73 -18.40
CA GLY A 49 9.16 -2.08 -16.99
C GLY A 49 8.27 -1.28 -16.04
N ALA A 50 8.09 -1.80 -14.83
CA ALA A 50 7.25 -1.19 -13.79
C ALA A 50 7.99 -0.15 -12.92
N ALA A 51 9.31 -0.06 -13.02
CA ALA A 51 10.14 0.71 -12.08
C ALA A 51 10.47 2.14 -12.53
N GLY A 52 10.04 2.57 -13.73
CA GLY A 52 10.45 3.85 -14.30
C GLY A 52 11.78 3.77 -15.03
N GLY A 53 12.53 4.88 -15.15
CA GLY A 53 13.80 4.90 -15.86
C GLY A 53 14.62 6.17 -15.62
N GLY A 54 15.89 6.09 -15.95
CA GLY A 54 16.83 7.19 -15.75
C GLY A 54 16.96 7.57 -14.28
N ARG A 55 16.73 8.85 -13.97
CA ARG A 55 16.75 9.36 -12.59
C ARG A 55 15.40 9.21 -11.88
N ALA A 56 14.32 8.95 -12.61
CA ALA A 56 12.97 8.75 -12.08
C ALA A 56 12.68 7.24 -12.01
N GLN A 57 13.37 6.55 -11.10
CA GLN A 57 13.36 5.10 -10.99
C GLN A 57 13.11 4.66 -9.56
N VAL A 58 12.26 3.65 -9.39
CA VAL A 58 12.05 2.96 -8.11
C VAL A 58 13.10 1.86 -7.98
N VAL A 59 13.70 1.75 -6.81
CA VAL A 59 14.70 0.74 -6.49
C VAL A 59 14.20 -0.17 -5.35
N PRO A 60 14.52 -1.46 -5.34
CA PRO A 60 15.34 -2.19 -6.31
C PRO A 60 14.57 -2.50 -7.60
N MET A 61 15.11 -2.11 -8.73
CA MET A 61 14.44 -2.23 -10.03
C MET A 61 14.27 -3.69 -10.48
N GLU A 62 15.29 -4.48 -10.27
CA GLU A 62 15.30 -5.89 -10.66
C GLU A 62 14.23 -6.67 -9.91
N ASP A 63 14.11 -6.49 -8.61
CA ASP A 63 13.10 -7.18 -7.80
C ASP A 63 11.69 -6.82 -8.26
N MET A 64 11.43 -5.55 -8.58
CA MET A 64 10.13 -5.13 -9.09
C MET A 64 9.83 -5.70 -10.47
N ASN A 65 10.80 -5.69 -11.38
CA ASN A 65 10.60 -6.15 -12.76
C ASN A 65 10.52 -7.68 -12.86
N LEU A 66 11.16 -8.40 -11.95
CA LEU A 66 11.20 -9.87 -11.94
C LEU A 66 10.14 -10.52 -11.04
N HIS A 67 9.35 -9.74 -10.33
CA HIS A 67 8.35 -10.27 -9.40
C HIS A 67 7.18 -10.98 -10.12
N PHE A 68 6.70 -10.45 -11.22
CA PHE A 68 5.71 -11.04 -12.15
C PHE A 68 4.34 -11.42 -11.56
N THR A 69 4.04 -11.07 -10.35
CA THR A 69 2.79 -11.49 -9.69
C THR A 69 1.58 -10.68 -10.11
N GLY A 70 1.80 -9.51 -10.72
CA GLY A 70 0.74 -8.66 -11.23
C GLY A 70 -0.03 -7.88 -10.17
N ASP A 71 -1.02 -7.12 -10.63
CA ASP A 71 -1.74 -6.16 -9.79
C ASP A 71 -2.53 -6.82 -8.65
N PHE A 72 -3.13 -7.98 -8.85
CA PHE A 72 -3.95 -8.61 -7.81
C PHE A 72 -3.12 -8.97 -6.58
N HIS A 73 -1.97 -9.57 -6.77
CA HIS A 73 -1.06 -9.89 -5.67
C HIS A 73 -0.50 -8.61 -5.04
N ALA A 74 -0.04 -7.67 -5.84
CA ALA A 74 0.57 -6.44 -5.37
C ALA A 74 -0.42 -5.59 -4.55
N ILE A 75 -1.65 -5.41 -5.03
CA ILE A 75 -2.66 -4.62 -4.32
C ILE A 75 -3.09 -5.32 -3.03
N THR A 76 -3.20 -6.65 -3.04
CA THR A 76 -3.52 -7.43 -1.84
C THR A 76 -2.42 -7.27 -0.80
N ALA A 77 -1.16 -7.48 -1.18
CA ALA A 77 -0.03 -7.41 -0.26
C ALA A 77 0.16 -5.98 0.28
N ALA A 78 0.32 -4.99 -0.59
CA ALA A 78 0.62 -3.61 -0.19
C ALA A 78 -0.56 -2.96 0.54
N HIS A 79 -1.76 -3.10 0.03
CA HIS A 79 -2.95 -2.45 0.56
C HIS A 79 -3.37 -3.04 1.91
N ASN A 80 -3.34 -4.37 2.02
CA ASN A 80 -3.68 -5.04 3.27
C ASN A 80 -2.60 -4.84 4.33
N LEU A 81 -1.31 -4.80 3.95
CA LEU A 81 -0.24 -4.47 4.89
C LEU A 81 -0.44 -3.06 5.46
N LEU A 82 -0.70 -2.07 4.62
CA LEU A 82 -0.96 -0.70 5.10
C LEU A 82 -2.18 -0.65 6.01
N ALA A 83 -3.26 -1.35 5.68
CA ALA A 83 -4.45 -1.44 6.53
C ALA A 83 -4.11 -2.04 7.91
N ALA A 84 -3.34 -3.13 7.94
CA ALA A 84 -2.89 -3.75 9.18
C ALA A 84 -1.97 -2.84 10.00
N MET A 85 -1.08 -2.09 9.34
CA MET A 85 -0.22 -1.11 10.01
C MET A 85 -1.02 0.03 10.63
N ILE A 86 -2.05 0.53 9.96
CA ILE A 86 -2.94 1.57 10.50
C ILE A 86 -3.67 1.06 11.75
N ASP A 87 -4.26 -0.13 11.68
CA ASP A 87 -4.97 -0.73 12.81
C ASP A 87 -4.03 -0.98 14.00
N ASN A 88 -2.84 -1.50 13.73
CA ASN A 88 -1.83 -1.74 14.76
C ASN A 88 -1.34 -0.43 15.39
N HIS A 89 -1.14 0.62 14.59
CA HIS A 89 -0.74 1.93 15.08
C HIS A 89 -1.78 2.52 16.03
N ILE A 90 -3.07 2.46 15.66
CA ILE A 90 -4.17 2.94 16.50
C ILE A 90 -4.26 2.13 17.79
N TYR A 91 -4.09 0.82 17.70
CA TYR A 91 -4.14 -0.07 18.87
C TYR A 91 -3.04 0.22 19.89
N TRP A 92 -1.81 0.51 19.43
CA TRP A 92 -0.63 0.71 20.27
C TRP A 92 -0.38 2.18 20.69
N GLY A 93 -1.38 2.99 20.69
CA GLY A 93 -1.29 4.33 21.28
C GLY A 93 -1.44 5.48 20.32
N ASN A 94 -1.56 5.21 19.02
CA ASN A 94 -1.94 6.21 18.00
C ASN A 94 -1.09 7.51 18.07
N ALA A 95 0.23 7.36 18.11
CA ALA A 95 1.15 8.51 18.24
C ALA A 95 1.01 9.55 17.11
N LEU A 96 0.43 9.17 15.96
CA LEU A 96 0.12 10.08 14.85
C LEU A 96 -1.25 10.74 14.97
N GLU A 97 -2.00 10.47 16.04
CA GLU A 97 -3.32 11.04 16.31
C GLU A 97 -4.31 10.83 15.16
N LEU A 98 -4.28 9.64 14.53
CA LEU A 98 -5.20 9.30 13.45
C LEU A 98 -6.64 9.24 13.97
N ASP A 99 -7.55 9.98 13.33
CA ASP A 99 -8.98 9.88 13.64
C ASP A 99 -9.57 8.62 13.00
N ALA A 100 -9.79 7.57 13.80
CA ALA A 100 -10.32 6.28 13.35
C ALA A 100 -11.67 6.40 12.61
N ARG A 101 -12.45 7.47 12.86
CA ARG A 101 -13.74 7.72 12.19
C ARG A 101 -13.57 8.26 10.77
N ARG A 102 -12.39 8.76 10.44
CA ARG A 102 -12.08 9.37 9.14
C ARG A 102 -11.23 8.46 8.26
N ILE A 103 -10.91 7.25 8.72
CA ILE A 103 -10.14 6.29 7.93
C ILE A 103 -11.06 5.65 6.89
N THR A 104 -10.76 5.91 5.63
CA THR A 104 -11.45 5.34 4.47
C THR A 104 -10.69 4.18 3.84
N TRP A 105 -9.49 3.90 4.32
CA TRP A 105 -8.66 2.81 3.82
C TRP A 105 -9.22 1.46 4.26
N ARG A 106 -9.59 0.62 3.29
CA ARG A 106 -10.21 -0.68 3.54
C ARG A 106 -9.31 -1.80 3.01
N ARG A 107 -9.42 -2.99 3.58
CA ARG A 107 -8.80 -4.18 3.00
C ARG A 107 -9.43 -4.51 1.66
N VAL A 108 -8.59 -4.89 0.69
CA VAL A 108 -9.03 -5.19 -0.68
C VAL A 108 -9.46 -6.64 -0.82
N MET A 109 -8.73 -7.53 -0.16
CA MET A 109 -9.00 -8.97 -0.17
C MET A 109 -9.08 -9.48 1.25
N ASP A 110 -9.76 -10.60 1.45
CA ASP A 110 -9.81 -11.28 2.74
C ASP A 110 -8.40 -11.69 3.17
N MET A 111 -8.10 -11.45 4.42
CA MET A 111 -6.90 -11.91 5.08
C MET A 111 -7.25 -12.41 6.47
N ASN A 112 -6.50 -13.37 6.97
CA ASN A 112 -6.69 -13.94 8.29
C ASN A 112 -6.26 -12.96 9.39
N ASP A 113 -7.09 -11.97 9.64
CA ASP A 113 -6.82 -10.85 10.54
C ASP A 113 -8.00 -10.66 11.51
N ARG A 114 -7.72 -10.63 12.79
CA ARG A 114 -8.75 -10.43 13.83
C ARG A 114 -9.38 -9.05 13.76
N ALA A 115 -8.61 -8.02 13.44
CA ALA A 115 -9.10 -6.65 13.30
C ALA A 115 -10.13 -6.53 12.18
N ALA A 116 -9.99 -7.30 11.09
CA ALA A 116 -10.93 -7.31 9.99
C ALA A 116 -12.32 -7.85 10.39
N ARG A 117 -12.40 -8.78 11.35
CA ARG A 117 -13.66 -9.35 11.83
C ARG A 117 -14.53 -8.37 12.59
N HIS A 118 -13.94 -7.34 13.17
CA HIS A 118 -14.63 -6.29 13.91
C HIS A 118 -14.92 -5.03 13.08
N GLY A 119 -14.44 -4.95 11.85
CA GLY A 119 -14.55 -3.78 10.95
C GLY A 119 -15.87 -3.66 10.18
N GLY A 120 -16.82 -4.59 10.36
CA GLY A 120 -18.08 -4.60 9.62
C GLY A 120 -19.19 -3.68 10.18
N GLU A 121 -19.05 -3.18 11.40
CA GLU A 121 -20.04 -2.27 11.98
C GLU A 121 -19.47 -0.84 12.10
N PRO A 122 -20.24 0.20 11.74
CA PRO A 122 -19.85 1.57 12.04
C PRO A 122 -19.82 1.72 13.56
N ARG A 123 -18.62 1.89 14.12
CA ARG A 123 -18.43 2.09 15.57
C ARG A 123 -19.31 3.24 16.05
N ARG A 124 -20.17 2.97 16.99
CA ARG A 124 -21.01 3.98 17.63
C ARG A 124 -20.12 4.96 18.40
N ARG A 125 -20.47 6.24 18.33
CA ARG A 125 -19.79 7.34 19.03
C ARG A 125 -19.71 7.02 20.53
N GLY A 126 -18.51 6.73 21.04
CA GLY A 126 -18.29 6.46 22.48
C GLY A 126 -17.83 5.04 22.84
N GLU A 127 -17.79 4.11 21.89
CA GLU A 127 -17.28 2.77 22.13
C GLU A 127 -15.76 2.78 22.26
N ARG A 128 -15.27 2.45 23.47
CA ARG A 128 -13.82 2.23 23.70
C ARG A 128 -13.36 1.06 22.84
N ILE A 129 -12.19 1.21 22.25
CA ILE A 129 -11.49 0.10 21.60
C ILE A 129 -11.17 -0.92 22.69
N SER A 130 -12.05 -1.91 22.90
CA SER A 130 -11.70 -3.05 23.73
C SER A 130 -10.67 -3.89 22.98
N ALA A 131 -9.54 -4.16 23.65
CA ALA A 131 -8.54 -5.07 23.13
C ALA A 131 -9.20 -6.40 22.76
N PRO A 132 -8.86 -7.00 21.59
CA PRO A 132 -9.32 -8.36 21.29
C PRO A 132 -8.86 -9.30 22.41
N ASP A 133 -9.76 -10.14 22.91
CA ASP A 133 -9.54 -11.04 24.06
C ASP A 133 -8.33 -11.97 23.98
N GLY A 134 -7.67 -12.08 22.83
CA GLY A 134 -6.50 -12.89 22.60
C GLY A 134 -5.15 -12.32 23.10
N LEU A 135 -5.07 -11.05 23.46
CA LEU A 135 -3.82 -10.41 23.91
C LEU A 135 -3.69 -10.32 25.44
N ARG A 136 -4.67 -10.82 26.19
CA ARG A 136 -4.62 -10.81 27.68
C ARG A 136 -3.70 -11.87 28.28
N HIS A 137 -3.18 -12.84 27.49
CA HIS A 137 -2.44 -13.97 28.03
C HIS A 137 -0.91 -13.77 28.20
N HIS A 138 -0.35 -12.61 27.85
CA HIS A 138 1.10 -12.40 28.03
C HIS A 138 1.52 -11.45 29.16
N ARG A 139 0.60 -11.08 30.06
CA ARG A 139 0.94 -10.27 31.25
C ARG A 139 1.06 -11.07 32.56
N GLY A 140 1.24 -12.36 32.48
CA GLY A 140 1.23 -13.25 33.65
C GLY A 140 2.48 -14.08 33.89
N LEU A 141 3.69 -13.62 33.53
CA LEU A 141 4.93 -14.27 33.94
C LEU A 141 5.99 -13.20 34.25
N ARG A 142 5.83 -12.51 35.35
CA ARG A 142 6.93 -12.02 36.17
C ARG A 142 6.54 -12.22 37.63
N GLY A 143 6.95 -13.32 38.18
CA GLY A 143 7.17 -13.59 39.54
C GLY A 143 8.63 -13.99 39.69
#